data_fa7c74c02dbc4c5fdb99d47c3fc7745a
#
_entry.id   fa7c74c02dbc4c5fdb99d47c3fc7745a
#
_cell.length_a   1.000
_cell.length_b   1.000
_cell.length_c   1.000
_cell.angle_alpha   90.00
_cell.angle_beta   90.00
_cell.angle_gamma   90.00
#
_symmetry.space_group_name_H-M   'P 1'
#
loop_
_entity.id
_entity.type
_entity.pdbx_description
1 polymer ?
#
loop_
_entity_poly.entity_id
_entity_poly.type
_entity_poly.pdbx_seq_one_letter_code
_entity_poly.pdbx_strand_id
1 'polypeptide(L)'
;MPSSAHPDLPVETPDQPASASAVVAARSADSPEDNAGDAPDFDVGARLRVVREMHGLSQRELARRAGVTNGTISLIEQNKNSPSIASLKKVLNGIPMSLAEFFSADDLPSPSRQFFQSRELVEITRGRVSFRQVGGDLRLHKLQILHERYAQGADTGKTMLRHESEEGGIIIEGQIEITVDGKRHVLGPGDAYLFDSRLPHRFRNISDEECVIISACTPPYL
;
A
#
# COMPACT_ATOMS: atom_id res chain seq x y z
N MET A 1 15.51 -16.78 -63.37
CA MET A 1 15.76 -15.83 -64.47
C MET A 1 14.50 -15.64 -65.24
N PRO A 2 14.08 -14.43 -65.63
CA PRO A 2 14.60 -13.08 -65.39
C PRO A 2 13.63 -12.24 -64.54
N SER A 3 14.01 -11.23 -63.86
CA SER A 3 14.57 -9.90 -64.19
C SER A 3 13.52 -8.80 -64.38
N SER A 4 13.74 -7.73 -63.65
CA SER A 4 13.52 -6.29 -63.93
C SER A 4 12.10 -5.75 -63.71
N ALA A 5 11.85 -4.57 -63.26
CA ALA A 5 12.64 -3.37 -63.03
C ALA A 5 11.79 -2.35 -62.26
N HIS A 6 12.47 -1.47 -61.56
CA HIS A 6 11.92 -0.17 -61.09
C HIS A 6 11.68 0.77 -62.30
N PRO A 7 10.84 1.81 -62.16
CA PRO A 7 11.37 3.18 -62.24
C PRO A 7 10.82 4.11 -61.15
N ASP A 8 11.69 4.81 -60.53
CA ASP A 8 12.07 6.23 -60.61
C ASP A 8 11.02 7.29 -60.31
N LEU A 9 11.47 8.13 -59.38
CA LEU A 9 10.94 9.41 -58.85
C LEU A 9 10.75 10.50 -59.88
N PRO A 10 10.10 11.60 -59.55
CA PRO A 10 10.90 12.81 -59.36
C PRO A 10 10.65 13.62 -58.11
N VAL A 11 11.74 14.25 -57.71
CA VAL A 11 11.96 15.32 -56.73
C VAL A 11 11.53 16.65 -57.35
N GLU A 12 10.84 17.47 -56.59
CA GLU A 12 10.87 18.93 -56.79
C GLU A 12 10.79 19.67 -55.45
N THR A 13 11.75 20.52 -55.19
CA THR A 13 11.86 21.64 -54.27
C THR A 13 12.09 22.90 -55.10
N PRO A 14 12.17 24.12 -54.54
CA PRO A 14 11.37 24.86 -53.59
C PRO A 14 10.93 26.25 -54.15
N ASP A 15 10.05 26.95 -53.51
CA ASP A 15 10.00 28.40 -53.72
C ASP A 15 9.57 29.15 -52.45
N GLN A 16 10.41 30.06 -52.02
CA GLN A 16 10.15 31.25 -51.21
C GLN A 16 10.48 32.46 -52.12
N PRO A 17 10.10 33.72 -51.89
CA PRO A 17 9.66 34.41 -50.66
C PRO A 17 8.60 35.52 -50.88
N ALA A 18 8.10 36.18 -49.87
CA ALA A 18 8.04 37.64 -49.77
C ALA A 18 7.29 38.15 -48.53
N SER A 19 7.98 39.03 -47.91
CA SER A 19 7.75 40.01 -46.87
C SER A 19 6.43 40.83 -46.94
N ALA A 20 5.91 41.23 -45.75
CA ALA A 20 5.70 42.62 -45.35
C ALA A 20 4.94 42.71 -44.00
N SER A 21 5.62 43.23 -43.01
CA SER A 21 5.39 44.45 -42.23
C SER A 21 4.10 44.63 -41.42
N ALA A 22 4.30 44.64 -40.11
CA ALA A 22 3.80 45.53 -39.04
C ALA A 22 2.28 45.83 -38.93
N VAL A 23 1.71 45.45 -37.76
CA VAL A 23 1.02 46.40 -36.86
C VAL A 23 1.10 45.89 -35.39
N VAL A 24 1.59 46.80 -34.55
CA VAL A 24 1.62 46.68 -33.09
C VAL A 24 0.21 46.80 -32.53
N ALA A 25 -0.22 45.89 -31.71
CA ALA A 25 -1.25 46.13 -30.71
C ALA A 25 -1.00 45.29 -29.47
N ALA A 26 -0.71 45.96 -28.38
CA ALA A 26 -0.59 45.43 -27.05
C ALA A 26 -1.87 44.75 -26.60
N ARG A 27 -1.79 43.51 -26.10
CA ARG A 27 -2.76 42.96 -25.17
C ARG A 27 -2.06 42.07 -24.16
N SER A 28 -2.14 42.57 -22.92
CA SER A 28 -2.24 41.90 -21.63
C SER A 28 -1.70 40.47 -21.49
N ALA A 29 -0.76 40.37 -20.59
CA ALA A 29 -0.23 39.20 -19.99
C ALA A 29 -1.32 38.17 -19.60
N ASP A 30 -1.30 37.05 -20.29
CA ASP A 30 -1.91 35.82 -19.82
C ASP A 30 -0.79 35.02 -19.18
N SER A 31 -0.88 34.93 -17.86
CA SER A 31 0.03 34.09 -17.07
C SER A 31 -0.25 32.64 -17.42
N PRO A 32 0.76 31.81 -17.64
CA PRO A 32 0.52 30.38 -17.75
C PRO A 32 0.02 29.90 -16.37
N GLU A 33 -1.20 29.38 -16.34
CA GLU A 33 -1.70 28.61 -15.21
C GLU A 33 -0.71 27.49 -14.97
N ASP A 34 -0.06 27.55 -13.81
CA ASP A 34 0.74 26.46 -13.25
C ASP A 34 -0.17 25.22 -13.15
N ASN A 35 0.01 24.32 -14.10
CA ASN A 35 -0.44 22.94 -13.98
C ASN A 35 0.47 22.27 -12.94
N ALA A 36 0.24 22.63 -11.68
CA ALA A 36 0.78 21.90 -10.57
C ALA A 36 0.17 20.49 -10.64
N GLY A 37 0.99 19.53 -11.06
CA GLY A 37 0.61 18.14 -11.13
C GLY A 37 -0.08 17.72 -9.84
N ASP A 38 -1.16 17.00 -10.01
CA ASP A 38 -2.06 16.43 -9.00
C ASP A 38 -1.25 15.56 -8.00
N ALA A 39 -0.60 16.22 -7.04
CA ALA A 39 -0.12 15.56 -5.85
C ALA A 39 -1.38 15.12 -5.08
N PRO A 40 -1.48 13.87 -4.64
CA PRO A 40 -2.65 13.39 -3.92
C PRO A 40 -2.95 14.33 -2.76
N ASP A 41 -4.14 14.91 -2.80
CA ASP A 41 -4.59 15.89 -1.79
C ASP A 41 -4.50 15.23 -0.40
N PHE A 42 -3.64 15.78 0.46
CA PHE A 42 -3.39 15.21 1.78
C PHE A 42 -4.62 15.44 2.68
N ASP A 43 -5.40 14.39 2.89
CA ASP A 43 -6.61 14.43 3.71
C ASP A 43 -6.29 14.53 5.21
N VAL A 44 -6.23 15.77 5.70
CA VAL A 44 -5.95 16.09 7.11
C VAL A 44 -6.99 15.48 8.05
N GLY A 45 -8.26 15.47 7.65
CA GLY A 45 -9.35 14.97 8.50
C GLY A 45 -9.30 13.45 8.65
N ALA A 46 -9.20 12.73 7.54
CA ALA A 46 -9.04 11.27 7.56
C ALA A 46 -7.77 10.88 8.36
N ARG A 47 -6.66 11.60 8.14
CA ARG A 47 -5.41 11.36 8.85
C ARG A 47 -5.55 11.56 10.36
N LEU A 48 -6.18 12.65 10.80
CA LEU A 48 -6.40 12.92 12.23
C LEU A 48 -7.24 11.82 12.87
N ARG A 49 -8.27 11.37 12.19
CA ARG A 49 -9.12 10.27 12.66
C ARG A 49 -8.34 8.99 12.87
N VAL A 50 -7.52 8.60 11.88
CA VAL A 50 -6.68 7.40 11.94
C VAL A 50 -5.72 7.48 13.13
N VAL A 51 -4.98 8.59 13.24
CA VAL A 51 -4.03 8.80 14.34
C VAL A 51 -4.71 8.72 15.70
N ARG A 52 -5.87 9.37 15.85
CA ARG A 52 -6.66 9.32 17.09
C ARG A 52 -7.08 7.88 17.45
N GLU A 53 -7.58 7.13 16.48
CA GLU A 53 -8.04 5.75 16.68
C GLU A 53 -6.87 4.81 17.00
N MET A 54 -5.72 4.99 16.37
CA MET A 54 -4.48 4.25 16.69
C MET A 54 -4.05 4.43 18.14
N HIS A 55 -4.27 5.63 18.71
CA HIS A 55 -3.99 5.89 20.11
C HIS A 55 -5.15 5.53 21.07
N GLY A 56 -6.18 4.83 20.56
CA GLY A 56 -7.34 4.39 21.37
C GLY A 56 -8.18 5.55 21.92
N LEU A 57 -8.12 6.75 21.31
CA LEU A 57 -8.78 7.93 21.82
C LEU A 57 -10.16 8.12 21.16
N SER A 58 -11.19 8.42 21.98
CA SER A 58 -12.42 8.99 21.45
C SER A 58 -12.21 10.44 21.02
N GLN A 59 -13.08 10.99 20.16
CA GLN A 59 -13.04 12.42 19.79
C GLN A 59 -13.13 13.32 21.05
N ARG A 60 -13.94 12.93 22.04
CA ARG A 60 -14.07 13.64 23.31
C ARG A 60 -12.77 13.64 24.12
N GLU A 61 -12.10 12.50 24.17
CA GLU A 61 -10.85 12.38 24.93
C GLU A 61 -9.72 13.16 24.25
N LEU A 62 -9.61 13.10 22.92
CA LEU A 62 -8.66 13.93 22.18
C LEU A 62 -8.94 15.43 22.39
N ALA A 63 -10.20 15.84 22.28
CA ALA A 63 -10.60 17.24 22.50
C ALA A 63 -10.21 17.72 23.91
N ARG A 64 -10.46 16.91 24.92
CA ARG A 64 -10.08 17.20 26.31
C ARG A 64 -8.57 17.37 26.48
N ARG A 65 -7.77 16.46 25.93
CA ARG A 65 -6.30 16.51 25.99
C ARG A 65 -5.72 17.71 25.24
N ALA A 66 -6.29 18.00 24.07
CA ALA A 66 -5.86 19.12 23.23
C ALA A 66 -6.38 20.51 23.71
N GLY A 67 -7.29 20.55 24.68
CA GLY A 67 -7.91 21.79 25.15
C GLY A 67 -8.76 22.47 24.07
N VAL A 68 -9.49 21.68 23.26
CA VAL A 68 -10.43 22.14 22.23
C VAL A 68 -11.81 21.51 22.46
N THR A 69 -12.82 21.93 21.70
CA THR A 69 -14.16 21.33 21.80
C THR A 69 -14.24 20.01 21.01
N ASN A 70 -15.13 19.10 21.43
CA ASN A 70 -15.42 17.90 20.67
C ASN A 70 -15.89 18.21 19.24
N GLY A 71 -16.68 19.27 19.08
CA GLY A 71 -17.12 19.74 17.77
C GLY A 71 -15.97 20.14 16.85
N THR A 72 -14.90 20.75 17.41
CA THR A 72 -13.70 21.07 16.65
C THR A 72 -13.06 19.82 16.05
N ILE A 73 -12.85 18.78 16.86
CA ILE A 73 -12.28 17.51 16.37
C ILE A 73 -13.20 16.88 15.31
N SER A 74 -14.50 16.83 15.58
CA SER A 74 -15.47 16.24 14.64
C SER A 74 -15.51 16.97 13.29
N LEU A 75 -15.46 18.31 13.28
CA LEU A 75 -15.47 19.10 12.04
C LEU A 75 -14.18 18.91 11.24
N ILE A 76 -13.02 18.80 11.90
CA ILE A 76 -11.75 18.52 11.24
C ILE A 76 -11.79 17.12 10.62
N GLU A 77 -12.17 16.09 11.37
CA GLU A 77 -12.21 14.71 10.90
C GLU A 77 -13.22 14.46 9.75
N GLN A 78 -14.19 15.34 9.60
CA GLN A 78 -15.17 15.33 8.50
C GLN A 78 -14.76 16.23 7.32
N ASN A 79 -13.57 16.84 7.36
CA ASN A 79 -13.12 17.83 6.40
C ASN A 79 -14.07 19.04 6.21
N LYS A 80 -14.91 19.30 7.23
CA LYS A 80 -15.81 20.47 7.26
C LYS A 80 -15.13 21.73 7.79
N ASN A 81 -13.94 21.58 8.34
CA ASN A 81 -13.10 22.68 8.82
C ASN A 81 -11.64 22.31 8.56
N SER A 82 -10.95 23.14 7.77
CA SER A 82 -9.50 23.04 7.56
C SER A 82 -8.77 23.76 8.69
N PRO A 83 -8.07 23.06 9.60
CA PRO A 83 -7.39 23.70 10.70
C PRO A 83 -6.15 24.48 10.21
N SER A 84 -5.90 25.64 10.80
CA SER A 84 -4.58 26.25 10.66
C SER A 84 -3.47 25.36 11.25
N ILE A 85 -2.22 25.55 10.83
CA ILE A 85 -1.06 24.82 11.39
C ILE A 85 -1.01 24.92 12.91
N ALA A 86 -1.30 26.12 13.46
CA ALA A 86 -1.34 26.35 14.90
C ALA A 86 -2.46 25.53 15.58
N SER A 87 -3.64 25.48 14.98
CA SER A 87 -4.77 24.69 15.47
C SER A 87 -4.48 23.20 15.40
N LEU A 88 -3.89 22.73 14.30
CA LEU A 88 -3.51 21.32 14.14
C LEU A 88 -2.44 20.93 15.17
N LYS A 89 -1.41 21.76 15.36
CA LYS A 89 -0.39 21.55 16.40
C LYS A 89 -1.00 21.43 17.79
N LYS A 90 -2.00 22.28 18.10
CA LYS A 90 -2.72 22.21 19.36
C LYS A 90 -3.47 20.90 19.52
N VAL A 91 -4.12 20.42 18.46
CA VAL A 91 -4.81 19.12 18.46
C VAL A 91 -3.83 17.97 18.64
N LEU A 92 -2.69 17.99 17.92
CA LEU A 92 -1.65 16.96 18.00
C LEU A 92 -0.94 16.94 19.36
N ASN A 93 -0.93 18.04 20.14
CA ASN A 93 -0.46 18.00 21.53
C ASN A 93 -1.25 17.06 22.43
N GLY A 94 -2.48 16.70 22.05
CA GLY A 94 -3.28 15.68 22.74
C GLY A 94 -2.90 14.23 22.38
N ILE A 95 -2.01 14.07 21.41
CA ILE A 95 -1.44 12.83 20.92
C ILE A 95 0.08 13.00 20.95
N PRO A 96 0.89 12.01 21.36
CA PRO A 96 2.34 12.12 21.37
C PRO A 96 2.92 12.04 19.92
N MET A 97 2.62 13.05 19.09
CA MET A 97 3.00 13.14 17.67
C MET A 97 3.36 14.57 17.27
N SER A 98 4.45 14.72 16.53
CA SER A 98 4.86 16.00 15.95
C SER A 98 4.10 16.30 14.64
N LEU A 99 4.13 17.57 14.19
CA LEU A 99 3.60 17.93 12.86
C LEU A 99 4.34 17.21 11.72
N ALA A 100 5.67 17.05 11.86
CA ALA A 100 6.45 16.34 10.85
C ALA A 100 6.00 14.90 10.70
N GLU A 101 5.84 14.17 11.79
CA GLU A 101 5.30 12.79 11.79
C GLU A 101 3.86 12.75 11.25
N PHE A 102 3.04 13.74 11.59
CA PHE A 102 1.67 13.83 11.08
C PHE A 102 1.62 13.98 9.56
N PHE A 103 2.56 14.71 8.95
CA PHE A 103 2.62 14.92 7.49
C PHE A 103 3.55 13.95 6.75
N SER A 104 4.29 13.09 7.44
CA SER A 104 5.09 12.04 6.81
C SER A 104 4.18 11.08 6.03
N ALA A 105 4.48 10.90 4.75
CA ALA A 105 3.69 10.02 3.88
C ALA A 105 3.85 8.53 4.22
N ASP A 106 4.95 8.17 4.91
CA ASP A 106 5.42 6.79 5.00
C ASP A 106 4.89 6.00 6.22
N ASP A 107 4.31 6.66 7.24
CA ASP A 107 4.10 6.02 8.54
C ASP A 107 2.65 5.83 8.99
N LEU A 108 1.64 6.23 8.22
CA LEU A 108 0.26 5.96 8.63
C LEU A 108 -0.50 5.18 7.55
N PRO A 109 -1.21 4.13 7.98
CA PRO A 109 -2.08 3.40 7.08
C PRO A 109 -3.15 4.34 6.56
N SER A 110 -3.26 4.49 5.26
CA SER A 110 -4.43 5.11 4.65
C SER A 110 -5.57 4.10 4.77
N PRO A 111 -6.60 4.36 5.59
CA PRO A 111 -7.73 3.43 5.73
C PRO A 111 -8.58 3.32 4.46
N SER A 112 -8.25 4.11 3.44
CA SER A 112 -9.00 4.20 2.19
C SER A 112 -8.38 3.45 1.02
N ARG A 113 -7.16 2.92 1.15
CA ARG A 113 -6.53 2.21 0.05
C ARG A 113 -7.06 0.78 -0.07
N GLN A 114 -7.72 0.49 -1.19
CA GLN A 114 -8.37 -0.80 -1.45
C GLN A 114 -7.64 -1.65 -2.49
N PHE A 115 -6.75 -1.05 -3.28
CA PHE A 115 -6.05 -1.73 -4.36
C PHE A 115 -4.54 -1.58 -4.23
N PHE A 116 -3.82 -2.69 -4.38
CA PHE A 116 -2.37 -2.76 -4.25
C PHE A 116 -1.77 -3.44 -5.47
N GLN A 117 -0.76 -2.84 -6.07
CA GLN A 117 0.03 -3.49 -7.10
C GLN A 117 1.06 -4.42 -6.46
N SER A 118 1.50 -5.45 -7.18
CA SER A 118 2.48 -6.41 -6.67
C SER A 118 3.73 -5.73 -6.06
N ARG A 119 4.26 -4.68 -6.69
CA ARG A 119 5.44 -3.94 -6.18
C ARG A 119 5.22 -3.18 -4.87
N GLU A 120 3.98 -3.03 -4.46
CA GLU A 120 3.56 -2.26 -3.28
C GLU A 120 3.27 -3.14 -2.06
N LEU A 121 3.35 -4.44 -2.23
CA LEU A 121 3.28 -5.36 -1.10
C LEU A 121 4.50 -5.17 -0.20
N VAL A 122 4.24 -5.02 1.08
CA VAL A 122 5.29 -4.78 2.08
C VAL A 122 6.02 -6.08 2.40
N GLU A 123 7.32 -6.10 2.20
CA GLU A 123 8.13 -7.27 2.54
C GLU A 123 8.43 -7.29 4.05
N ILE A 124 7.89 -8.31 4.73
CA ILE A 124 8.05 -8.50 6.19
C ILE A 124 9.30 -9.33 6.47
N THR A 125 9.52 -10.38 5.68
CA THR A 125 10.69 -11.26 5.82
C THR A 125 11.38 -11.43 4.49
N ARG A 126 12.73 -11.54 4.54
CA ARG A 126 13.59 -11.81 3.37
C ARG A 126 14.42 -13.04 3.61
N GLY A 127 14.63 -13.81 2.55
CA GLY A 127 15.52 -14.96 2.57
C GLY A 127 14.91 -16.17 1.91
N ARG A 128 15.15 -17.34 2.50
CA ARG A 128 14.62 -18.61 1.98
C ARG A 128 13.10 -18.74 2.17
N VAL A 129 12.56 -18.03 3.16
CA VAL A 129 11.12 -17.77 3.33
C VAL A 129 10.91 -16.27 3.22
N SER A 130 10.04 -15.86 2.31
CA SER A 130 9.70 -14.45 2.09
C SER A 130 8.20 -14.27 2.26
N PHE A 131 7.82 -13.30 3.08
CA PHE A 131 6.44 -12.87 3.28
C PHE A 131 6.26 -11.45 2.80
N ARG A 132 5.30 -11.25 1.91
CA ARG A 132 4.91 -9.94 1.40
C ARG A 132 3.44 -9.69 1.74
N GLN A 133 3.22 -8.65 2.51
CA GLN A 133 1.91 -8.31 3.09
C GLN A 133 1.15 -7.32 2.21
N VAL A 134 -0.15 -7.53 2.09
CA VAL A 134 -1.08 -6.55 1.51
C VAL A 134 -1.34 -5.45 2.55
N GLY A 135 -0.96 -4.21 2.19
CA GLY A 135 -1.02 -3.08 3.11
C GLY A 135 0.14 -3.03 4.11
N GLY A 136 0.44 -1.84 4.63
CA GLY A 136 1.57 -1.61 5.54
C GLY A 136 1.19 -1.86 7.00
N ASP A 137 0.34 -1.01 7.56
CA ASP A 137 -0.04 -1.07 8.98
C ASP A 137 -1.36 -1.82 9.17
N LEU A 138 -1.28 -2.95 9.87
CA LEU A 138 -2.44 -3.82 10.12
C LEU A 138 -3.22 -3.47 11.38
N ARG A 139 -2.80 -2.49 12.17
CA ARG A 139 -3.49 -2.11 13.43
C ARG A 139 -4.94 -1.68 13.22
N LEU A 140 -5.30 -1.23 12.01
CA LEU A 140 -6.65 -0.85 11.63
C LEU A 140 -7.40 -1.92 10.83
N HIS A 141 -6.74 -3.02 10.52
CA HIS A 141 -7.32 -4.12 9.75
C HIS A 141 -7.62 -5.31 10.66
N LYS A 142 -8.66 -6.04 10.32
CA LYS A 142 -9.03 -7.30 10.98
C LYS A 142 -8.46 -8.51 10.26
N LEU A 143 -8.04 -8.32 9.03
CA LEU A 143 -7.54 -9.37 8.15
C LEU A 143 -6.12 -9.01 7.71
N GLN A 144 -5.21 -9.95 7.80
CA GLN A 144 -3.90 -9.94 7.17
C GLN A 144 -3.92 -10.86 5.96
N ILE A 145 -3.37 -10.43 4.84
CA ILE A 145 -3.19 -11.26 3.65
C ILE A 145 -1.71 -11.25 3.31
N LEU A 146 -1.14 -12.44 3.11
CA LEU A 146 0.25 -12.65 2.78
C LEU A 146 0.40 -13.34 1.41
N HIS A 147 1.38 -12.91 0.67
CA HIS A 147 1.97 -13.64 -0.44
C HIS A 147 3.28 -14.24 0.07
N GLU A 148 3.30 -15.55 0.24
CA GLU A 148 4.40 -16.28 0.84
C GLU A 148 5.17 -17.05 -0.23
N ARG A 149 6.51 -17.06 -0.10
CA ARG A 149 7.40 -17.83 -0.96
C ARG A 149 8.35 -18.64 -0.09
N TYR A 150 8.41 -19.91 -0.37
CA TYR A 150 9.31 -20.86 0.29
C TYR A 150 10.28 -21.43 -0.75
N ALA A 151 11.55 -21.05 -0.68
CA ALA A 151 12.58 -21.65 -1.52
C ALA A 151 12.68 -23.17 -1.29
N GLN A 152 13.27 -23.91 -2.23
CA GLN A 152 13.52 -25.35 -2.07
C GLN A 152 14.07 -25.69 -0.69
N GLY A 153 13.41 -26.61 0.04
CA GLY A 153 13.79 -27.08 1.36
C GLY A 153 13.75 -26.02 2.47
N ALA A 154 13.11 -24.85 2.23
CA ALA A 154 12.91 -23.85 3.26
C ALA A 154 11.80 -24.25 4.23
N ASP A 155 11.89 -23.79 5.47
CA ASP A 155 10.85 -23.99 6.47
C ASP A 155 10.73 -22.78 7.42
N THR A 156 9.66 -22.73 8.20
CA THR A 156 9.40 -21.67 9.17
C THR A 156 10.24 -21.81 10.46
N GLY A 157 11.19 -22.76 10.50
CA GLY A 157 12.12 -22.93 11.59
C GLY A 157 11.89 -24.21 12.42
N LYS A 158 12.79 -24.44 13.38
CA LYS A 158 12.74 -25.62 14.25
C LYS A 158 11.64 -25.53 15.31
N THR A 159 11.35 -24.31 15.76
CA THR A 159 10.28 -24.04 16.72
C THR A 159 8.94 -23.97 16.00
N MET A 160 7.95 -24.68 16.53
CA MET A 160 6.58 -24.59 16.00
C MET A 160 6.02 -23.20 16.24
N LEU A 161 5.41 -22.65 15.22
CA LEU A 161 4.70 -21.36 15.31
C LEU A 161 3.43 -21.53 16.17
N ARG A 162 3.05 -20.45 16.85
CA ARG A 162 1.78 -20.30 17.57
C ARG A 162 1.43 -18.82 17.64
N HIS A 163 0.20 -18.47 17.32
CA HIS A 163 -0.32 -17.11 17.49
C HIS A 163 -1.85 -17.10 17.64
N GLU A 164 -2.40 -16.01 18.13
CA GLU A 164 -3.83 -15.89 18.36
C GLU A 164 -4.56 -15.42 17.11
N SER A 165 -4.74 -16.34 16.15
CA SER A 165 -5.48 -16.09 14.91
C SER A 165 -6.17 -17.36 14.43
N GLU A 166 -7.13 -17.23 13.56
CA GLU A 166 -7.51 -18.27 12.61
C GLU A 166 -6.75 -18.00 11.32
N GLU A 167 -6.09 -19.03 10.79
CA GLU A 167 -5.26 -18.93 9.59
C GLU A 167 -5.72 -19.93 8.54
N GLY A 168 -5.79 -19.46 7.29
CA GLY A 168 -6.07 -20.28 6.14
C GLY A 168 -5.28 -19.84 4.92
N GLY A 169 -5.13 -20.74 3.94
CA GLY A 169 -4.41 -20.41 2.73
C GLY A 169 -4.65 -21.42 1.60
N ILE A 170 -4.23 -21.02 0.41
CA ILE A 170 -4.30 -21.82 -0.82
C ILE A 170 -2.89 -21.89 -1.41
N ILE A 171 -2.48 -23.10 -1.78
CA ILE A 171 -1.22 -23.33 -2.47
C ILE A 171 -1.40 -22.92 -3.94
N ILE A 172 -0.54 -22.03 -4.42
CA ILE A 172 -0.58 -21.51 -5.79
C ILE A 172 0.40 -22.27 -6.67
N GLU A 173 1.62 -22.52 -6.18
CA GLU A 173 2.69 -23.18 -6.90
C GLU A 173 3.50 -24.07 -5.97
N GLY A 174 4.09 -25.14 -6.49
CA GLY A 174 4.96 -26.04 -5.75
C GLY A 174 4.21 -26.94 -4.76
N GLN A 175 4.92 -27.46 -3.76
CA GLN A 175 4.36 -28.32 -2.72
C GLN A 175 4.87 -27.89 -1.35
N ILE A 176 4.03 -28.02 -0.34
CA ILE A 176 4.34 -27.68 1.05
C ILE A 176 3.89 -28.79 1.99
N GLU A 177 4.74 -29.21 2.90
CA GLU A 177 4.36 -30.00 4.08
C GLU A 177 3.89 -29.05 5.17
N ILE A 178 2.66 -29.18 5.61
CA ILE A 178 2.11 -28.45 6.74
C ILE A 178 1.92 -29.41 7.90
N THR A 179 2.47 -29.07 9.05
CA THR A 179 2.26 -29.78 10.31
C THR A 179 1.39 -28.92 11.21
N VAL A 180 0.25 -29.43 11.68
CA VAL A 180 -0.63 -28.76 12.65
C VAL A 180 -0.98 -29.76 13.74
N ASP A 181 -0.70 -29.41 14.99
CA ASP A 181 -0.94 -30.27 16.17
C ASP A 181 -0.42 -31.71 15.98
N GLY A 182 0.81 -31.81 15.43
CA GLY A 182 1.49 -33.07 15.15
C GLY A 182 0.99 -33.84 13.92
N LYS A 183 -0.09 -33.42 13.27
CA LYS A 183 -0.59 -34.02 12.03
C LYS A 183 0.10 -33.38 10.84
N ARG A 184 0.59 -34.20 9.91
CA ARG A 184 1.27 -33.77 8.70
C ARG A 184 0.41 -33.98 7.46
N HIS A 185 0.39 -32.99 6.59
CA HIS A 185 -0.22 -33.06 5.27
C HIS A 185 0.71 -32.44 4.25
N VAL A 186 0.79 -33.03 3.07
CA VAL A 186 1.48 -32.44 1.91
C VAL A 186 0.40 -31.91 0.99
N LEU A 187 0.49 -30.61 0.70
CA LEU A 187 -0.47 -29.90 -0.14
C LEU A 187 0.22 -29.42 -1.40
N GLY A 188 -0.50 -29.48 -2.52
CA GLY A 188 -0.08 -28.99 -3.83
C GLY A 188 -0.98 -27.90 -4.39
N PRO A 189 -0.74 -27.43 -5.62
CA PRO A 189 -1.50 -26.35 -6.22
C PRO A 189 -3.00 -26.60 -6.22
N GLY A 190 -3.78 -25.62 -5.71
CA GLY A 190 -5.22 -25.69 -5.54
C GLY A 190 -5.69 -26.30 -4.23
N ASP A 191 -4.83 -26.99 -3.49
CA ASP A 191 -5.14 -27.45 -2.15
C ASP A 191 -5.17 -26.28 -1.16
N ALA A 192 -5.91 -26.45 -0.07
CA ALA A 192 -6.11 -25.41 0.93
C ALA A 192 -6.01 -25.95 2.35
N TYR A 193 -5.76 -25.06 3.29
CA TYR A 193 -5.80 -25.35 4.73
C TYR A 193 -6.57 -24.26 5.48
N LEU A 194 -7.07 -24.62 6.65
CA LEU A 194 -7.70 -23.71 7.61
C LEU A 194 -7.58 -24.32 9.01
N PHE A 195 -7.03 -23.57 9.94
CA PHE A 195 -6.87 -24.03 11.33
C PHE A 195 -6.78 -22.87 12.33
N ASP A 196 -6.98 -23.18 13.61
CA ASP A 196 -6.72 -22.28 14.73
C ASP A 196 -5.20 -22.23 14.98
N SER A 197 -4.59 -21.09 14.74
CA SER A 197 -3.12 -20.91 14.83
C SER A 197 -2.56 -20.93 16.25
N ARG A 198 -3.41 -21.04 17.27
CA ARG A 198 -2.97 -21.39 18.64
C ARG A 198 -2.45 -22.82 18.73
N LEU A 199 -2.83 -23.69 17.79
CA LEU A 199 -2.24 -25.01 17.63
C LEU A 199 -0.80 -24.87 17.12
N PRO A 200 0.15 -25.73 17.60
CA PRO A 200 1.51 -25.69 17.11
C PRO A 200 1.54 -26.08 15.64
N HIS A 201 2.12 -25.22 14.81
CA HIS A 201 2.15 -25.44 13.38
C HIS A 201 3.50 -25.11 12.75
N ARG A 202 3.78 -25.67 11.58
CA ARG A 202 5.01 -25.49 10.82
C ARG A 202 4.74 -25.71 9.34
N PHE A 203 5.41 -24.92 8.51
CA PHE A 203 5.43 -25.06 7.06
C PHE A 203 6.82 -25.43 6.60
N ARG A 204 6.92 -26.38 5.68
CA ARG A 204 8.18 -26.83 5.11
C ARG A 204 8.02 -27.16 3.63
N ASN A 205 8.76 -26.49 2.78
CA ASN A 205 8.86 -26.86 1.38
C ASN A 205 9.73 -28.12 1.27
N ILE A 206 9.11 -29.23 0.86
CA ILE A 206 9.76 -30.54 0.69
C ILE A 206 10.09 -30.85 -0.80
N SER A 207 9.74 -29.95 -1.71
CA SER A 207 9.94 -30.14 -3.14
C SER A 207 11.26 -29.52 -3.61
N ASP A 208 11.63 -29.84 -4.86
CA ASP A 208 12.81 -29.29 -5.51
C ASP A 208 12.57 -27.90 -6.13
N GLU A 209 11.33 -27.42 -6.09
CA GLU A 209 10.90 -26.14 -6.64
C GLU A 209 10.49 -25.17 -5.52
N GLU A 210 10.32 -23.92 -5.86
CA GLU A 210 9.76 -22.92 -4.96
C GLU A 210 8.27 -23.20 -4.75
N CYS A 211 7.79 -23.00 -3.51
CA CYS A 211 6.37 -23.06 -3.20
C CYS A 211 5.84 -21.64 -2.96
N VAL A 212 4.68 -21.35 -3.54
CA VAL A 212 3.96 -20.08 -3.38
C VAL A 212 2.62 -20.34 -2.73
N ILE A 213 2.31 -19.58 -1.69
CA ILE A 213 1.07 -19.65 -0.93
C ILE A 213 0.44 -18.25 -0.85
N ILE A 214 -0.87 -18.18 -0.98
CA ILE A 214 -1.64 -17.02 -0.54
C ILE A 214 -2.33 -17.41 0.74
N SER A 215 -1.95 -16.76 1.84
CA SER A 215 -2.53 -16.99 3.15
C SER A 215 -3.29 -15.77 3.66
N ALA A 216 -4.17 -16.02 4.60
CA ALA A 216 -4.89 -15.00 5.33
C ALA A 216 -5.06 -15.39 6.78
N CYS A 217 -4.93 -14.45 7.70
CA CYS A 217 -5.22 -14.68 9.11
C CYS A 217 -6.01 -13.53 9.75
N THR A 218 -6.77 -13.86 10.77
CA THR A 218 -7.59 -12.93 11.56
C THR A 218 -7.59 -13.34 13.02
N PRO A 219 -7.28 -12.41 13.98
CA PRO A 219 -6.69 -11.09 13.73
C PRO A 219 -5.27 -11.17 13.15
N PRO A 220 -4.73 -10.08 12.59
CA PRO A 220 -3.31 -9.98 12.21
C PRO A 220 -2.37 -10.27 13.38
N TYR A 221 -1.21 -10.90 13.10
CA TYR A 221 -0.27 -11.29 14.16
C TYR A 221 1.19 -10.85 13.91
N LEU A 222 1.55 -10.45 12.68
CA LEU A 222 2.90 -9.99 12.30
C LEU A 222 3.04 -8.46 12.38
#